data_e2bff8ec7fc4f335d24bef97b308ea82
#
_entry.id   e2bff8ec7fc4f335d24bef97b308ea82
#
_cell.length_a   1.000
_cell.length_b   1.000
_cell.length_c   1.000
_cell.angle_alpha   90.00
_cell.angle_beta   90.00
_cell.angle_gamma   90.00
#
_symmetry.space_group_name_H-M   'P 1'
#
loop_
_entity.id
_entity.type
_entity.pdbx_description
1 polymer ?
#
loop_
_entity_poly.entity_id
_entity_poly.type
_entity_poly.pdbx_seq_one_letter_code
_entity_poly.pdbx_strand_id
1 'polypeptide(L)'
;MRIGDGSAWTFVNGAWHDGPEDTLVVPGDLVREEGSGMQGHHYAFLHEAEYGDLHVRFRFRLTPHSDAGIILHAANPSDFFVLHFPDCGQADRAQHFWVALSRMDGSGWMRIVSMDLVRRVSSTNGLWHEADAHLIGERLHVRIDGRGVFEVSDAGLRGYGRSGAYLFNRAELRDVSLEGREGPIRPWAREKHPPKRWFHPRPEADYGKWQRPGQVVRTPGGDLLLNYTVQAEPYRGNVTPLVSRSSDGGRTWAKPEPVAGLKVGAWEGWGMVGVFPDGVLRMLVPGETSCRRAESPDDGRTWTEPQPVALAMSVPGLKRVHPGPLVNLADGSVLMFGYGGHDSTVPGSSIFTWGSHHCRAFASRSTDGGKTWSEWANIDGTLASDGTPVDGNLDLTEVCGVEIGDGRILALVRPIYSPWMWETWSSDGGRTWTPCMRGPFPGYATSNMIRTASGAVLVAHRLPGCTVHTSLDDGLTWDRGTMIDSAIWCMGGMVEVQPDLVLYVYYDSFESLMRAQFIRVTPRGIVPGG
;
A
#
# COMPACT_ATOMS: atom_id res chain seq x y z
N MET A 1 -11.58 -2.77 -30.16
CA MET A 1 -10.32 -3.54 -29.95
C MET A 1 -10.70 -4.95 -29.56
N ARG A 2 -10.09 -5.98 -30.14
CA ARG A 2 -10.32 -7.40 -29.83
C ARG A 2 -8.98 -8.12 -29.71
N ILE A 3 -8.91 -9.14 -28.91
CA ILE A 3 -7.72 -9.99 -28.80
C ILE A 3 -7.62 -10.94 -29.99
N GLY A 4 -8.74 -11.50 -30.45
CA GLY A 4 -8.77 -12.45 -31.55
C GLY A 4 -7.88 -13.67 -31.30
N ASP A 5 -7.00 -13.98 -32.23
CA ASP A 5 -5.99 -15.04 -32.10
C ASP A 5 -4.73 -14.61 -31.33
N GLY A 6 -4.69 -13.37 -30.84
CA GLY A 6 -3.57 -12.81 -30.10
C GLY A 6 -2.36 -12.39 -30.92
N SER A 7 -2.37 -12.60 -32.23
CA SER A 7 -1.20 -12.35 -33.12
C SER A 7 -0.81 -10.87 -33.19
N ALA A 8 -1.78 -9.96 -32.98
CA ALA A 8 -1.56 -8.51 -32.99
C ALA A 8 -1.05 -7.96 -31.65
N TRP A 9 -0.79 -8.81 -30.65
CA TRP A 9 -0.55 -8.39 -29.28
C TRP A 9 0.74 -8.93 -28.69
N THR A 10 1.33 -8.15 -27.78
CA THR A 10 2.29 -8.63 -26.77
C THR A 10 1.62 -8.61 -25.40
N PHE A 11 1.59 -9.77 -24.75
CA PHE A 11 1.03 -9.89 -23.39
C PHE A 11 2.14 -9.93 -22.34
N VAL A 12 1.91 -9.22 -21.26
CA VAL A 12 2.71 -9.31 -20.04
C VAL A 12 1.77 -9.64 -18.90
N ASN A 13 1.99 -10.77 -18.27
CA ASN A 13 1.11 -11.41 -17.30
C ASN A 13 -0.29 -11.73 -17.85
N GLY A 14 -0.76 -12.93 -17.53
CA GLY A 14 -2.12 -13.39 -17.83
C GLY A 14 -2.37 -13.80 -19.27
N ALA A 15 -3.41 -14.57 -19.45
CA ALA A 15 -3.94 -14.98 -20.75
C ALA A 15 -5.17 -14.13 -21.08
N TRP A 16 -4.98 -13.13 -21.91
CA TRP A 16 -6.08 -12.27 -22.37
C TRP A 16 -6.95 -12.98 -23.40
N HIS A 17 -8.24 -12.74 -23.34
CA HIS A 17 -9.18 -13.22 -24.36
C HIS A 17 -10.39 -12.30 -24.49
N ASP A 18 -11.12 -12.47 -25.58
CA ASP A 18 -12.39 -11.81 -25.79
C ASP A 18 -13.46 -12.52 -24.95
N GLY A 19 -14.13 -11.77 -24.09
CA GLY A 19 -15.28 -12.20 -23.34
C GLY A 19 -16.61 -11.91 -24.06
N PRO A 20 -17.76 -12.14 -23.41
CA PRO A 20 -19.06 -11.76 -23.95
C PRO A 20 -19.16 -10.26 -24.26
N GLU A 21 -19.95 -9.90 -25.30
CA GLU A 21 -20.22 -8.52 -25.69
C GLU A 21 -18.95 -7.70 -25.98
N ASP A 22 -17.96 -8.31 -26.66
CA ASP A 22 -16.67 -7.68 -26.98
C ASP A 22 -15.89 -7.14 -25.76
N THR A 23 -16.06 -7.78 -24.63
CA THR A 23 -15.35 -7.46 -23.40
C THR A 23 -13.94 -8.06 -23.44
N LEU A 24 -12.94 -7.27 -23.06
CA LEU A 24 -11.58 -7.78 -22.83
C LEU A 24 -11.50 -8.28 -21.38
N VAL A 25 -11.08 -9.50 -21.20
CA VAL A 25 -10.97 -10.13 -19.88
C VAL A 25 -9.66 -10.90 -19.75
N VAL A 26 -9.21 -11.03 -18.52
CA VAL A 26 -8.15 -11.95 -18.13
C VAL A 26 -8.79 -13.08 -17.34
N PRO A 27 -8.48 -14.36 -17.64
CA PRO A 27 -9.13 -15.51 -17.02
C PRO A 27 -9.08 -15.48 -15.51
N GLY A 28 -10.18 -15.93 -14.90
CA GLY A 28 -10.32 -16.02 -13.46
C GLY A 28 -9.52 -17.15 -12.79
N ASP A 29 -8.85 -17.99 -13.57
CA ASP A 29 -7.99 -19.07 -13.08
C ASP A 29 -6.65 -18.57 -12.49
N LEU A 30 -6.30 -17.32 -12.72
CA LEU A 30 -5.34 -16.61 -11.89
C LEU A 30 -5.97 -16.09 -10.60
N VAL A 31 -7.30 -16.15 -10.49
CA VAL A 31 -8.02 -15.95 -9.24
C VAL A 31 -7.69 -17.14 -8.36
N ARG A 32 -6.98 -16.94 -7.31
CA ARG A 32 -6.91 -17.94 -6.26
C ARG A 32 -8.31 -18.18 -5.75
N GLU A 33 -8.71 -19.44 -5.79
CA GLU A 33 -9.94 -19.89 -5.20
C GLU A 33 -10.12 -19.26 -3.82
N GLU A 34 -11.28 -18.67 -3.64
CA GLU A 34 -11.84 -18.21 -2.38
C GLU A 34 -10.99 -17.24 -1.55
N GLY A 35 -11.25 -15.96 -1.74
CA GLY A 35 -11.01 -14.94 -0.75
C GLY A 35 -9.79 -14.05 -0.93
N SER A 36 -8.74 -14.44 -1.64
CA SER A 36 -7.64 -13.50 -1.90
C SER A 36 -7.95 -12.53 -3.03
N GLY A 37 -8.81 -12.88 -3.97
CA GLY A 37 -9.41 -12.03 -5.00
C GLY A 37 -8.48 -11.15 -5.84
N MET A 38 -7.19 -11.15 -5.55
CA MET A 38 -6.22 -10.22 -6.10
C MET A 38 -5.30 -10.91 -7.07
N GLN A 39 -5.25 -10.36 -8.25
CA GLN A 39 -4.43 -10.82 -9.37
C GLN A 39 -3.34 -9.79 -9.65
N GLY A 40 -2.35 -10.16 -10.42
CA GLY A 40 -1.33 -9.24 -10.88
C GLY A 40 -1.86 -8.22 -11.89
N HIS A 41 -1.01 -7.29 -12.20
CA HIS A 41 -1.24 -6.36 -13.28
C HIS A 41 -1.04 -7.06 -14.62
N HIS A 42 -1.98 -6.92 -15.52
CA HIS A 42 -2.01 -7.54 -16.82
C HIS A 42 -1.94 -6.45 -17.90
N TYR A 43 -1.03 -6.63 -18.85
CA TYR A 43 -0.82 -5.69 -19.94
C TYR A 43 -0.95 -6.39 -21.28
N ALA A 44 -1.65 -5.75 -22.21
CA ALA A 44 -1.74 -6.16 -23.61
C ALA A 44 -1.32 -4.98 -24.49
N PHE A 45 -0.22 -5.10 -25.20
CA PHE A 45 0.33 -4.07 -26.06
C PHE A 45 0.00 -4.38 -27.52
N LEU A 46 -0.63 -3.45 -28.23
CA LEU A 46 -0.95 -3.60 -29.65
C LEU A 46 0.30 -3.42 -30.50
N HIS A 47 0.55 -4.39 -31.41
CA HIS A 47 1.74 -4.39 -32.28
C HIS A 47 1.55 -3.59 -33.56
N GLU A 48 0.31 -3.51 -34.04
CA GLU A 48 0.03 -3.11 -35.41
C GLU A 48 0.06 -1.60 -35.64
N ALA A 49 0.09 -0.79 -34.59
CA ALA A 49 0.09 0.66 -34.72
C ALA A 49 0.88 1.35 -33.60
N GLU A 50 1.52 2.45 -33.94
CA GLU A 50 2.01 3.47 -33.03
C GLU A 50 1.23 4.76 -33.25
N TYR A 51 0.84 5.41 -32.16
CA TYR A 51 0.04 6.62 -32.21
C TYR A 51 0.83 7.81 -31.66
N GLY A 52 0.67 8.96 -32.32
CA GLY A 52 1.10 10.26 -31.82
C GLY A 52 -0.03 10.88 -31.01
N ASP A 53 -0.73 11.86 -31.62
CA ASP A 53 -1.99 12.32 -31.02
C ASP A 53 -3.02 11.19 -31.06
N LEU A 54 -3.73 10.99 -29.98
CA LEU A 54 -4.58 9.80 -29.80
C LEU A 54 -5.89 10.18 -29.11
N HIS A 55 -6.99 9.77 -29.70
CA HIS A 55 -8.32 9.78 -29.08
C HIS A 55 -8.69 8.34 -28.73
N VAL A 56 -8.95 8.11 -27.45
CA VAL A 56 -9.31 6.78 -26.92
C VAL A 56 -10.69 6.86 -26.30
N ARG A 57 -11.57 5.94 -26.71
CA ARG A 57 -12.83 5.68 -26.03
C ARG A 57 -12.89 4.24 -25.59
N PHE A 58 -13.37 4.02 -24.40
CA PHE A 58 -13.60 2.68 -23.89
C PHE A 58 -14.61 2.71 -22.73
N ARG A 59 -15.21 1.57 -22.50
CA ARG A 59 -16.03 1.35 -21.31
C ARG A 59 -15.29 0.42 -20.36
N PHE A 60 -15.40 0.72 -19.08
CA PHE A 60 -14.78 -0.09 -18.04
C PHE A 60 -15.78 -0.40 -16.92
N ARG A 61 -15.60 -1.53 -16.30
CA ARG A 61 -16.34 -1.96 -15.12
C ARG A 61 -15.36 -2.46 -14.08
N LEU A 62 -15.50 -1.97 -12.86
CA LEU A 62 -14.61 -2.29 -11.75
C LEU A 62 -15.33 -3.18 -10.74
N THR A 63 -14.58 -4.04 -10.11
CA THR A 63 -14.92 -4.71 -8.88
C THR A 63 -14.08 -4.12 -7.75
N PRO A 64 -14.42 -4.36 -6.47
CA PRO A 64 -13.58 -3.88 -5.38
C PRO A 64 -12.13 -4.33 -5.51
N HIS A 65 -11.20 -3.42 -5.25
CA HIS A 65 -9.77 -3.64 -5.39
C HIS A 65 -9.33 -4.04 -6.80
N SER A 66 -9.94 -3.45 -7.80
CA SER A 66 -9.57 -3.66 -9.19
C SER A 66 -9.14 -2.37 -9.87
N ASP A 67 -8.56 -2.49 -11.05
CA ASP A 67 -8.08 -1.36 -11.83
C ASP A 67 -8.19 -1.69 -13.32
N ALA A 68 -8.59 -0.72 -14.11
CA ALA A 68 -8.68 -0.84 -15.57
C ALA A 68 -8.15 0.40 -16.24
N GLY A 69 -7.58 0.25 -17.41
CA GLY A 69 -7.07 1.41 -18.12
C GLY A 69 -6.52 1.13 -19.50
N ILE A 70 -5.94 2.15 -20.08
CA ILE A 70 -5.33 2.12 -21.39
C ILE A 70 -3.86 2.49 -21.31
N ILE A 71 -3.03 1.69 -21.97
CA ILE A 71 -1.61 1.97 -22.16
C ILE A 71 -1.46 3.05 -23.22
N LEU A 72 -0.65 4.04 -22.90
CA LEU A 72 -0.33 5.14 -23.79
C LEU A 72 1.18 5.17 -24.06
N HIS A 73 1.57 5.44 -25.29
CA HIS A 73 2.96 5.70 -25.71
C HIS A 73 3.99 4.70 -25.16
N ALA A 74 3.72 3.39 -25.30
CA ALA A 74 4.69 2.37 -24.95
C ALA A 74 5.88 2.36 -25.92
N ALA A 75 7.07 2.55 -25.39
CA ALA A 75 8.33 2.38 -26.10
C ALA A 75 8.79 0.91 -26.09
N ASN A 76 8.47 0.20 -25.02
CA ASN A 76 8.64 -1.24 -24.83
C ASN A 76 7.73 -1.68 -23.64
N PRO A 77 7.61 -3.01 -23.37
CA PRO A 77 6.77 -3.49 -22.26
C PRO A 77 7.18 -3.06 -20.85
N SER A 78 8.32 -2.39 -20.71
CA SER A 78 8.84 -1.85 -19.43
C SER A 78 8.92 -0.32 -19.42
N ASP A 79 8.58 0.38 -20.50
CA ASP A 79 8.60 1.85 -20.58
C ASP A 79 7.35 2.34 -21.31
N PHE A 80 6.36 2.76 -20.55
CA PHE A 80 5.04 3.17 -21.06
C PHE A 80 4.30 4.05 -20.06
N PHE A 81 3.27 4.74 -20.53
CA PHE A 81 2.29 5.40 -19.68
C PHE A 81 1.01 4.56 -19.59
N VAL A 82 0.30 4.69 -18.50
CA VAL A 82 -1.03 4.12 -18.33
C VAL A 82 -1.98 5.15 -17.74
N LEU A 83 -3.07 5.40 -18.44
CA LEU A 83 -4.24 6.06 -17.90
C LEU A 83 -5.13 5.00 -17.29
N HIS A 84 -5.38 5.05 -15.98
CA HIS A 84 -6.09 3.99 -15.29
C HIS A 84 -7.04 4.49 -14.20
N PHE A 85 -7.96 3.63 -13.82
CA PHE A 85 -9.08 3.92 -12.92
C PHE A 85 -9.10 2.92 -11.76
N PRO A 86 -8.23 3.08 -10.75
CA PRO A 86 -8.22 2.17 -9.62
C PRO A 86 -9.43 2.35 -8.72
N ASP A 87 -10.04 1.23 -8.33
CA ASP A 87 -11.02 1.14 -7.25
C ASP A 87 -10.38 0.45 -6.04
N CYS A 88 -10.27 1.18 -4.95
CA CYS A 88 -9.73 0.66 -3.69
C CYS A 88 -10.84 0.33 -2.69
N GLY A 89 -12.11 0.46 -3.10
CA GLY A 89 -13.27 0.24 -2.25
C GLY A 89 -13.48 -1.22 -1.89
N GLN A 90 -14.31 -1.46 -0.89
CA GLN A 90 -14.80 -2.79 -0.55
C GLN A 90 -16.09 -3.09 -1.29
N ALA A 91 -16.45 -4.37 -1.42
CA ALA A 91 -17.54 -4.85 -2.27
C ALA A 91 -18.90 -4.15 -2.10
N ASP A 92 -19.16 -3.63 -0.94
CA ASP A 92 -20.43 -3.00 -0.56
C ASP A 92 -20.37 -1.45 -0.55
N ARG A 93 -19.22 -0.85 -0.88
CA ARG A 93 -18.99 0.58 -0.65
C ARG A 93 -18.02 1.18 -1.67
N ALA A 94 -18.57 1.70 -2.73
CA ALA A 94 -17.86 2.42 -3.80
C ALA A 94 -17.30 3.75 -3.30
N GLN A 95 -16.16 3.75 -2.66
CA GLN A 95 -15.70 4.97 -2.00
C GLN A 95 -14.30 5.42 -2.35
N HIS A 96 -13.56 4.63 -3.11
CA HIS A 96 -12.19 4.95 -3.45
C HIS A 96 -11.95 4.76 -4.95
N PHE A 97 -12.62 5.57 -5.73
CA PHE A 97 -12.48 5.60 -7.16
C PHE A 97 -11.72 6.85 -7.59
N TRP A 98 -10.66 6.68 -8.32
CA TRP A 98 -9.93 7.82 -8.88
C TRP A 98 -9.49 7.56 -10.32
N VAL A 99 -9.01 8.60 -10.98
CA VAL A 99 -8.27 8.52 -12.23
C VAL A 99 -6.80 8.81 -11.96
N ALA A 100 -5.91 8.07 -12.57
CA ALA A 100 -4.47 8.30 -12.47
C ALA A 100 -3.79 8.21 -13.83
N LEU A 101 -2.77 9.02 -14.04
CA LEU A 101 -1.77 8.83 -15.06
C LEU A 101 -0.48 8.38 -14.35
N SER A 102 0.00 7.21 -14.72
CA SER A 102 1.23 6.63 -14.20
C SER A 102 2.20 6.32 -15.33
N ARG A 103 3.49 6.29 -15.02
CA ARG A 103 4.54 5.87 -15.94
C ARG A 103 5.29 4.68 -15.38
N MET A 104 5.48 3.67 -16.20
CA MET A 104 6.44 2.60 -16.02
C MET A 104 7.70 2.96 -16.80
N ASP A 105 8.87 2.89 -16.19
CA ASP A 105 10.16 3.17 -16.84
C ASP A 105 11.18 2.03 -16.71
N GLY A 106 10.70 0.86 -16.29
CA GLY A 106 11.53 -0.32 -16.04
C GLY A 106 12.18 -0.35 -14.66
N SER A 107 12.32 0.80 -13.97
CA SER A 107 12.80 0.85 -12.59
C SER A 107 11.65 0.77 -11.58
N GLY A 108 10.43 0.98 -12.03
CA GLY A 108 9.20 0.95 -11.25
C GLY A 108 8.18 1.94 -11.81
N TRP A 109 7.01 1.95 -11.22
CA TRP A 109 5.98 2.89 -11.58
C TRP A 109 6.17 4.22 -10.89
N MET A 110 6.04 5.28 -11.64
CA MET A 110 5.96 6.63 -11.14
C MET A 110 4.56 7.15 -11.40
N ARG A 111 3.82 7.48 -10.35
CA ARG A 111 2.55 8.17 -10.50
C ARG A 111 2.82 9.63 -10.86
N ILE A 112 2.33 10.07 -12.01
CA ILE A 112 2.49 11.44 -12.44
C ILE A 112 1.46 12.31 -11.75
N VAL A 113 0.20 11.87 -11.76
CA VAL A 113 -0.91 12.59 -11.15
C VAL A 113 -2.07 11.65 -10.87
N SER A 114 -2.86 11.96 -9.87
CA SER A 114 -4.15 11.29 -9.64
C SER A 114 -5.18 12.27 -9.09
N MET A 115 -6.44 11.95 -9.30
CA MET A 115 -7.57 12.74 -8.85
C MET A 115 -8.68 11.83 -8.31
N ASP A 116 -9.23 12.22 -7.18
CA ASP A 116 -10.40 11.57 -6.60
C ASP A 116 -11.66 11.87 -7.42
N LEU A 117 -12.37 10.82 -7.80
CA LEU A 117 -13.60 10.88 -8.59
C LEU A 117 -14.87 10.63 -7.77
N VAL A 118 -14.77 10.24 -6.52
CA VAL A 118 -15.93 9.86 -5.69
C VAL A 118 -17.02 10.91 -5.67
N ARG A 119 -16.67 12.18 -5.70
CA ARG A 119 -17.63 13.28 -5.73
C ARG A 119 -18.11 13.66 -7.14
N ARG A 120 -17.53 13.10 -8.19
CA ARG A 120 -17.76 13.48 -9.58
C ARG A 120 -18.51 12.44 -10.38
N VAL A 121 -18.39 11.20 -9.97
CA VAL A 121 -18.98 10.02 -10.61
C VAL A 121 -19.81 9.28 -9.57
N SER A 122 -20.97 8.78 -9.94
CA SER A 122 -21.77 7.90 -9.10
C SER A 122 -21.03 6.58 -8.85
N SER A 123 -21.48 5.78 -7.87
CA SER A 123 -20.89 4.51 -7.50
C SER A 123 -20.35 3.72 -8.70
N THR A 124 -19.15 3.20 -8.56
CA THR A 124 -18.42 2.49 -9.62
C THR A 124 -18.60 1.00 -9.56
N ASN A 125 -19.02 0.46 -8.42
CA ASN A 125 -19.01 -0.98 -8.17
C ASN A 125 -20.01 -1.72 -9.09
N GLY A 126 -19.46 -2.47 -10.05
CA GLY A 126 -20.23 -3.27 -10.99
C GLY A 126 -20.96 -2.49 -12.08
N LEU A 127 -20.85 -1.17 -12.13
CA LEU A 127 -21.44 -0.34 -13.19
C LEU A 127 -20.44 -0.15 -14.34
N TRP A 128 -20.98 -0.04 -15.55
CA TRP A 128 -20.20 0.36 -16.71
C TRP A 128 -20.07 1.86 -16.79
N HIS A 129 -18.84 2.36 -16.88
CA HIS A 129 -18.49 3.74 -17.12
C HIS A 129 -17.88 3.89 -18.50
N GLU A 130 -18.07 5.05 -19.12
CA GLU A 130 -17.44 5.41 -20.38
C GLU A 130 -16.32 6.42 -20.13
N ALA A 131 -15.11 6.07 -20.55
CA ALA A 131 -13.97 6.97 -20.59
C ALA A 131 -13.73 7.46 -22.02
N ASP A 132 -13.48 8.75 -22.14
CA ASP A 132 -13.16 9.46 -23.38
C ASP A 132 -11.90 10.29 -23.10
N ALA A 133 -10.78 9.92 -23.71
CA ALA A 133 -9.48 10.52 -23.46
C ALA A 133 -8.84 11.05 -24.74
N HIS A 134 -8.41 12.30 -24.71
CA HIS A 134 -7.74 12.97 -25.81
C HIS A 134 -6.31 13.31 -25.43
N LEU A 135 -5.35 12.69 -26.12
CA LEU A 135 -3.94 13.02 -26.05
C LEU A 135 -3.56 13.86 -27.27
N ILE A 136 -3.15 15.10 -27.05
CA ILE A 136 -2.69 16.02 -28.11
C ILE A 136 -1.33 16.58 -27.69
N GLY A 137 -0.28 16.18 -28.40
CA GLY A 137 1.09 16.50 -28.04
C GLY A 137 1.47 15.92 -26.69
N GLU A 138 1.54 16.74 -25.67
CA GLU A 138 1.85 16.34 -24.28
C GLU A 138 0.67 16.46 -23.32
N ARG A 139 -0.50 16.90 -23.83
CA ARG A 139 -1.69 17.15 -23.01
C ARG A 139 -2.66 15.99 -23.12
N LEU A 140 -3.01 15.43 -21.98
CA LEU A 140 -4.04 14.41 -21.85
C LEU A 140 -5.25 15.02 -21.15
N HIS A 141 -6.39 14.98 -21.83
CA HIS A 141 -7.67 15.41 -21.30
C HIS A 141 -8.60 14.19 -21.20
N VAL A 142 -9.23 14.00 -20.06
CA VAL A 142 -10.06 12.82 -19.77
C VAL A 142 -11.45 13.23 -19.32
N ARG A 143 -12.45 12.56 -19.90
CA ARG A 143 -13.86 12.64 -19.52
C ARG A 143 -14.35 11.27 -19.06
N ILE A 144 -15.25 11.24 -18.10
CA ILE A 144 -15.97 10.04 -17.68
C ILE A 144 -17.45 10.35 -17.70
N ASP A 145 -18.23 9.48 -18.35
CA ASP A 145 -19.67 9.63 -18.53
C ASP A 145 -20.04 11.03 -19.05
N GLY A 146 -19.26 11.52 -20.01
CA GLY A 146 -19.43 12.83 -20.64
C GLY A 146 -18.94 14.03 -19.81
N ARG A 147 -18.47 13.84 -18.58
CA ARG A 147 -17.98 14.92 -17.71
C ARG A 147 -16.45 15.00 -17.73
N GLY A 148 -15.90 16.19 -17.93
CA GLY A 148 -14.47 16.43 -17.79
C GLY A 148 -14.02 16.21 -16.34
N VAL A 149 -13.06 15.33 -16.14
CA VAL A 149 -12.60 14.94 -14.80
C VAL A 149 -11.14 15.24 -14.55
N PHE A 150 -10.32 15.30 -15.62
CA PHE A 150 -8.88 15.28 -15.47
C PHE A 150 -8.19 15.91 -16.68
N GLU A 151 -7.17 16.71 -16.43
CA GLU A 151 -6.26 17.24 -17.45
C GLU A 151 -4.83 17.25 -16.89
N VAL A 152 -3.89 16.78 -17.69
CA VAL A 152 -2.47 16.76 -17.33
C VAL A 152 -1.61 17.01 -18.54
N SER A 153 -0.42 17.59 -18.32
CA SER A 153 0.60 17.75 -19.33
C SER A 153 1.89 17.08 -18.84
N ASP A 154 2.47 16.21 -19.68
CA ASP A 154 3.75 15.57 -19.43
C ASP A 154 4.54 15.42 -20.73
N ALA A 155 5.78 15.93 -20.72
CA ALA A 155 6.64 15.91 -21.91
C ALA A 155 6.95 14.50 -22.43
N GLY A 156 6.87 13.47 -21.57
CA GLY A 156 7.07 12.08 -21.97
C GLY A 156 5.94 11.51 -22.83
N LEU A 157 4.80 12.20 -22.88
CA LEU A 157 3.67 11.83 -23.77
C LEU A 157 3.85 12.31 -25.21
N ARG A 158 4.91 13.08 -25.51
CA ARG A 158 5.18 13.54 -26.87
C ARG A 158 5.70 12.43 -27.76
N GLY A 159 5.34 12.48 -29.03
CA GLY A 159 5.87 11.59 -30.04
C GLY A 159 4.93 10.43 -30.36
N TYR A 160 5.48 9.30 -30.76
CA TYR A 160 4.74 8.10 -31.13
C TYR A 160 5.08 6.95 -30.21
N GLY A 161 4.10 6.13 -29.88
CA GLY A 161 4.27 4.91 -29.14
C GLY A 161 3.10 3.98 -29.31
N ARG A 162 3.28 2.74 -28.91
CA ARG A 162 2.20 1.75 -28.96
C ARG A 162 1.21 2.00 -27.84
N SER A 163 -0.03 1.62 -28.12
CA SER A 163 -1.09 1.64 -27.12
C SER A 163 -1.54 0.23 -26.78
N GLY A 164 -2.40 0.10 -25.78
CA GLY A 164 -2.87 -1.20 -25.38
C GLY A 164 -3.85 -1.12 -24.22
N ALA A 165 -4.15 -2.27 -23.65
CA ALA A 165 -5.06 -2.42 -22.54
C ALA A 165 -4.33 -2.80 -21.25
N TYR A 166 -4.88 -2.36 -20.14
CA TYR A 166 -4.41 -2.68 -18.80
C TYR A 166 -5.58 -3.13 -17.92
N LEU A 167 -5.41 -4.25 -17.26
CA LEU A 167 -6.35 -4.77 -16.28
C LEU A 167 -5.63 -5.23 -15.02
N PHE A 168 -6.28 -5.05 -13.92
CA PHE A 168 -5.85 -5.56 -12.64
C PHE A 168 -7.05 -6.16 -11.90
N ASN A 169 -6.85 -7.36 -11.34
CA ASN A 169 -7.90 -8.10 -10.66
C ASN A 169 -9.07 -8.41 -11.63
N ARG A 170 -10.32 -8.29 -11.21
CA ARG A 170 -11.52 -8.62 -11.99
C ARG A 170 -12.12 -7.42 -12.73
N ALA A 171 -11.30 -6.45 -13.09
CA ALA A 171 -11.77 -5.36 -13.94
C ALA A 171 -12.04 -5.84 -15.37
N GLU A 172 -12.89 -5.14 -16.06
CA GLU A 172 -13.26 -5.44 -17.45
C GLU A 172 -13.21 -4.18 -18.31
N LEU A 173 -12.81 -4.37 -19.56
CA LEU A 173 -12.84 -3.33 -20.60
C LEU A 173 -13.70 -3.79 -21.76
N ARG A 174 -14.43 -2.89 -22.40
CA ARG A 174 -15.14 -3.16 -23.65
C ARG A 174 -15.25 -1.90 -24.53
N ASP A 175 -15.68 -2.08 -25.76
CA ASP A 175 -15.90 -1.02 -26.73
C ASP A 175 -14.67 -0.11 -26.89
N VAL A 176 -13.46 -0.69 -26.82
CA VAL A 176 -12.21 0.07 -26.91
C VAL A 176 -11.98 0.49 -28.36
N SER A 177 -11.97 1.80 -28.59
CA SER A 177 -11.56 2.40 -29.87
C SER A 177 -10.34 3.30 -29.69
N LEU A 178 -9.43 3.21 -30.64
CA LEU A 178 -8.23 4.04 -30.73
C LEU A 178 -8.28 4.74 -32.09
N GLU A 179 -8.32 6.05 -32.09
CA GLU A 179 -8.31 6.87 -33.29
C GLU A 179 -7.22 7.94 -33.13
N GLY A 180 -6.30 8.02 -34.07
CA GLY A 180 -5.23 8.99 -33.91
C GLY A 180 -4.32 9.07 -35.12
N ARG A 181 -3.30 9.91 -35.00
CA ARG A 181 -2.25 10.03 -36.01
C ARG A 181 -1.30 8.85 -35.90
N GLU A 182 -1.44 7.91 -36.82
CA GLU A 182 -0.55 6.76 -36.90
C GLU A 182 0.85 7.15 -37.35
N GLY A 183 1.84 6.51 -36.75
CA GLY A 183 3.25 6.61 -37.07
C GLY A 183 3.84 5.30 -37.61
N PRO A 184 5.09 5.30 -38.05
CA PRO A 184 5.76 4.10 -38.46
C PRO A 184 5.96 3.15 -37.28
N ILE A 185 5.61 1.88 -37.45
CA ILE A 185 5.85 0.82 -36.45
C ILE A 185 7.37 0.62 -36.34
N ARG A 186 7.87 0.83 -35.12
CA ARG A 186 9.29 0.68 -34.78
C ARG A 186 9.53 -0.61 -34.01
N PRO A 187 10.72 -1.19 -34.05
CA PRO A 187 11.10 -2.22 -33.11
C PRO A 187 10.97 -1.71 -31.68
N TRP A 188 10.68 -2.61 -30.73
CA TRP A 188 10.70 -2.24 -29.33
C TRP A 188 12.02 -1.59 -28.93
N ALA A 189 11.94 -0.46 -28.24
CA ALA A 189 13.13 0.17 -27.68
C ALA A 189 13.80 -0.77 -26.67
N ARG A 190 15.13 -0.69 -26.58
CA ARG A 190 15.87 -1.47 -25.59
C ARG A 190 15.43 -1.06 -24.17
N GLU A 191 15.24 -2.04 -23.32
CA GLU A 191 14.98 -1.79 -21.92
C GLU A 191 16.12 -1.00 -21.27
N LYS A 192 15.77 0.05 -20.56
CA LYS A 192 16.74 0.93 -19.89
C LYS A 192 17.23 0.38 -18.56
N HIS A 193 16.41 -0.44 -17.92
CA HIS A 193 16.66 -0.98 -16.59
C HIS A 193 16.46 -2.49 -16.58
N PRO A 194 17.37 -3.26 -15.95
CA PRO A 194 17.17 -4.68 -15.81
C PRO A 194 15.95 -4.96 -14.92
N PRO A 195 15.26 -6.09 -15.11
CA PRO A 195 14.18 -6.50 -14.21
C PRO A 195 14.65 -6.53 -12.77
N LYS A 196 13.82 -6.04 -11.86
CA LYS A 196 14.11 -6.08 -10.43
C LYS A 196 14.22 -7.52 -9.95
N ARG A 197 15.26 -7.83 -9.21
CA ARG A 197 15.41 -9.14 -8.61
C ARG A 197 14.69 -9.17 -7.27
N TRP A 198 13.91 -10.22 -7.08
CA TRP A 198 13.11 -10.45 -5.89
C TRP A 198 13.78 -11.45 -4.98
N PHE A 199 13.63 -11.21 -3.72
CA PHE A 199 14.04 -12.09 -2.66
C PHE A 199 12.77 -12.63 -1.96
N HIS A 200 12.74 -13.92 -1.64
CA HIS A 200 11.53 -14.57 -1.14
C HIS A 200 11.82 -15.35 0.14
N PRO A 201 11.62 -14.77 1.33
CA PRO A 201 11.49 -15.59 2.51
C PRO A 201 10.17 -16.36 2.42
N ARG A 202 10.23 -17.66 2.24
CA ARG A 202 9.02 -18.50 2.14
C ARG A 202 8.75 -19.17 3.47
N PRO A 203 7.54 -19.03 4.04
CA PRO A 203 7.08 -19.97 5.04
C PRO A 203 6.85 -21.32 4.37
N GLU A 204 6.95 -22.40 5.11
CA GLU A 204 6.53 -23.69 4.61
C GLU A 204 5.01 -23.75 4.46
N ALA A 205 4.54 -24.61 3.54
CA ALA A 205 3.13 -24.73 3.16
C ALA A 205 2.17 -25.10 4.32
N ASP A 206 2.70 -25.58 5.43
CA ASP A 206 1.92 -26.06 6.57
C ASP A 206 1.26 -24.96 7.40
N TYR A 207 1.62 -23.68 7.20
CA TYR A 207 1.12 -22.57 8.01
C TYR A 207 0.00 -21.77 7.35
N GLY A 208 -0.36 -22.11 6.12
CA GLY A 208 -1.41 -21.42 5.38
C GLY A 208 -0.89 -20.52 4.25
N LYS A 209 -1.82 -20.07 3.42
CA LYS A 209 -1.51 -19.33 2.19
C LYS A 209 -1.55 -17.82 2.34
N TRP A 210 -2.33 -17.31 3.27
CA TRP A 210 -2.48 -15.89 3.48
C TRP A 210 -1.48 -15.38 4.51
N GLN A 211 -0.63 -14.46 4.11
CA GLN A 211 0.43 -13.94 4.95
C GLN A 211 0.25 -12.45 5.19
N ARG A 212 0.59 -12.02 6.38
CA ARG A 212 0.58 -10.60 6.76
C ARG A 212 1.88 -10.27 7.48
N PRO A 213 2.76 -9.50 6.85
CA PRO A 213 3.98 -9.05 7.51
C PRO A 213 3.61 -8.08 8.64
N GLY A 214 4.34 -8.18 9.73
CA GLY A 214 4.35 -7.20 10.79
C GLY A 214 5.48 -6.21 10.56
N GLN A 215 6.63 -6.48 11.17
CA GLN A 215 7.81 -5.61 11.13
C GLN A 215 9.05 -6.44 10.81
N VAL A 216 10.04 -5.75 10.25
CA VAL A 216 11.41 -6.25 10.24
C VAL A 216 12.25 -5.35 11.12
N VAL A 217 13.00 -5.92 12.03
CA VAL A 217 13.86 -5.17 12.95
C VAL A 217 15.27 -5.75 12.98
N ARG A 218 16.25 -4.89 13.25
CA ARG A 218 17.60 -5.34 13.55
C ARG A 218 17.68 -5.64 15.03
N THR A 219 18.04 -6.88 15.38
CA THR A 219 18.22 -7.27 16.78
C THR A 219 19.50 -6.65 17.36
N PRO A 220 19.64 -6.58 18.69
CA PRO A 220 20.89 -6.13 19.33
C PRO A 220 22.10 -6.97 18.91
N GLY A 221 21.92 -8.26 18.63
CA GLY A 221 22.95 -9.15 18.12
C GLY A 221 23.34 -8.93 16.65
N GLY A 222 22.63 -8.02 15.93
CA GLY A 222 22.94 -7.63 14.56
C GLY A 222 22.15 -8.38 13.48
N ASP A 223 21.50 -9.47 13.82
CA ASP A 223 20.61 -10.19 12.89
C ASP A 223 19.36 -9.36 12.56
N LEU A 224 18.71 -9.68 11.45
CA LEU A 224 17.36 -9.19 11.17
C LEU A 224 16.33 -10.21 11.64
N LEU A 225 15.28 -9.74 12.29
CA LEU A 225 14.12 -10.52 12.67
C LEU A 225 12.88 -9.98 11.95
N LEU A 226 12.21 -10.83 11.20
CA LEU A 226 10.93 -10.57 10.57
C LEU A 226 9.85 -11.30 11.36
N ASN A 227 8.83 -10.55 11.81
CA ASN A 227 7.62 -11.17 12.29
C ASN A 227 6.49 -11.03 11.27
N TYR A 228 5.66 -12.03 11.15
CA TYR A 228 4.46 -12.01 10.32
C TYR A 228 3.45 -13.04 10.78
N THR A 229 2.28 -13.03 10.19
CA THR A 229 1.24 -13.98 10.51
C THR A 229 0.77 -14.70 9.26
N VAL A 230 0.30 -15.94 9.44
CA VAL A 230 -0.29 -16.73 8.36
C VAL A 230 -1.67 -17.22 8.75
N GLN A 231 -2.55 -17.33 7.75
CA GLN A 231 -3.89 -17.87 7.86
C GLN A 231 -4.17 -18.80 6.67
N ALA A 232 -5.09 -19.73 6.86
CA ALA A 232 -5.54 -20.59 5.76
C ALA A 232 -6.28 -19.78 4.68
N GLU A 233 -7.10 -18.82 5.11
CA GLU A 233 -7.90 -17.94 4.27
C GLU A 233 -7.83 -16.49 4.76
N PRO A 234 -8.01 -15.49 3.88
CA PRO A 234 -8.06 -14.10 4.27
C PRO A 234 -9.17 -13.85 5.29
N TYR A 235 -8.78 -13.27 6.42
CA TYR A 235 -9.71 -12.87 7.50
C TYR A 235 -10.53 -13.99 8.11
N ARG A 236 -10.18 -15.25 7.87
CA ARG A 236 -10.90 -16.42 8.41
C ARG A 236 -9.94 -17.42 9.05
N GLY A 237 -10.43 -18.06 10.10
CA GLY A 237 -9.67 -19.08 10.83
C GLY A 237 -8.64 -18.51 11.80
N ASN A 238 -7.87 -19.40 12.40
CA ASN A 238 -6.82 -19.04 13.36
C ASN A 238 -5.62 -18.43 12.66
N VAL A 239 -5.06 -17.41 13.27
CA VAL A 239 -3.81 -16.79 12.86
C VAL A 239 -2.65 -17.46 13.58
N THR A 240 -1.63 -17.83 12.84
CA THR A 240 -0.36 -18.32 13.40
C THR A 240 0.70 -17.23 13.25
N PRO A 241 1.17 -16.64 14.35
CA PRO A 241 2.29 -15.71 14.32
C PRO A 241 3.61 -16.48 14.13
N LEU A 242 4.43 -16.00 13.19
CA LEU A 242 5.72 -16.57 12.82
C LEU A 242 6.81 -15.53 12.97
N VAL A 243 8.02 -16.03 13.22
CA VAL A 243 9.27 -15.27 13.14
C VAL A 243 10.23 -15.96 12.18
N SER A 244 10.96 -15.16 11.42
CA SER A 244 12.05 -15.61 10.57
C SER A 244 13.28 -14.73 10.79
N ARG A 245 14.46 -15.28 10.61
CA ARG A 245 15.73 -14.61 10.92
C ARG A 245 16.65 -14.58 9.71
N SER A 246 17.38 -13.49 9.57
CA SER A 246 18.48 -13.35 8.62
C SER A 246 19.74 -12.88 9.33
N SER A 247 20.85 -13.58 9.11
CA SER A 247 22.18 -13.22 9.64
C SER A 247 23.08 -12.57 8.58
N ASP A 248 22.60 -12.38 7.36
CA ASP A 248 23.37 -11.86 6.23
C ASP A 248 22.80 -10.52 5.69
N GLY A 249 22.11 -9.78 6.56
CA GLY A 249 21.53 -8.48 6.22
C GLY A 249 20.31 -8.56 5.30
N GLY A 250 19.57 -9.66 5.37
CA GLY A 250 18.31 -9.83 4.65
C GLY A 250 18.42 -10.53 3.29
N ARG A 251 19.60 -11.05 2.93
CA ARG A 251 19.80 -11.75 1.66
C ARG A 251 19.22 -13.15 1.68
N THR A 252 19.36 -13.84 2.80
CA THR A 252 18.76 -15.15 3.06
C THR A 252 18.04 -15.16 4.40
N TRP A 253 17.06 -16.04 4.53
CA TRP A 253 16.20 -16.11 5.72
C TRP A 253 16.10 -17.57 6.18
N ALA A 254 16.19 -17.77 7.50
CA ALA A 254 15.94 -19.05 8.10
C ALA A 254 14.49 -19.49 7.92
N LYS A 255 14.24 -20.78 8.04
CA LYS A 255 12.89 -21.34 8.09
C LYS A 255 12.08 -20.61 9.16
N PRO A 256 10.87 -20.12 8.84
CA PRO A 256 10.01 -19.48 9.82
C PRO A 256 9.57 -20.44 10.91
N GLU A 257 9.50 -19.96 12.13
CA GLU A 257 9.07 -20.72 13.30
C GLU A 257 7.89 -20.05 13.98
N PRO A 258 6.90 -20.82 14.48
CA PRO A 258 5.80 -20.26 15.27
C PRO A 258 6.32 -19.59 16.54
N VAL A 259 5.75 -18.44 16.87
CA VAL A 259 5.97 -17.81 18.17
C VAL A 259 5.18 -18.58 19.22
N ALA A 260 5.87 -19.24 20.13
CA ALA A 260 5.25 -20.07 21.14
C ALA A 260 4.24 -19.29 22.00
N GLY A 261 3.08 -19.89 22.28
CA GLY A 261 2.04 -19.30 23.13
C GLY A 261 1.17 -18.23 22.46
N LEU A 262 1.53 -17.76 21.27
CA LEU A 262 0.76 -16.76 20.54
C LEU A 262 -0.24 -17.41 19.57
N LYS A 263 -1.41 -17.78 20.07
CA LYS A 263 -2.59 -18.04 19.23
C LYS A 263 -3.49 -16.83 19.28
N VAL A 264 -3.69 -16.18 18.16
CA VAL A 264 -4.55 -15.00 18.03
C VAL A 264 -5.78 -15.35 17.19
N GLY A 265 -6.90 -14.74 17.47
CA GLY A 265 -8.14 -14.93 16.70
C GLY A 265 -8.06 -14.35 15.28
N ALA A 266 -9.04 -14.63 14.44
CA ALA A 266 -9.05 -14.26 13.02
C ALA A 266 -8.80 -12.75 12.75
N TRP A 267 -9.12 -11.89 13.68
CA TRP A 267 -8.98 -10.44 13.58
C TRP A 267 -7.79 -9.86 14.34
N GLU A 268 -7.09 -10.65 15.10
CA GLU A 268 -5.96 -10.26 15.93
C GLU A 268 -4.62 -10.60 15.24
N GLY A 269 -4.54 -10.42 13.95
CA GLY A 269 -3.51 -11.04 13.11
C GLY A 269 -2.16 -10.35 13.06
N TRP A 270 -1.92 -9.24 13.74
CA TRP A 270 -0.71 -8.45 13.51
C TRP A 270 0.02 -8.18 14.81
N GLY A 271 1.09 -8.90 15.03
CA GLY A 271 2.04 -8.50 16.04
C GLY A 271 2.98 -7.43 15.47
N MET A 272 3.24 -6.40 16.23
CA MET A 272 4.28 -5.42 15.93
C MET A 272 5.48 -5.72 16.81
N VAL A 273 6.61 -6.07 16.19
CA VAL A 273 7.86 -6.30 16.90
C VAL A 273 8.72 -5.04 16.88
N GLY A 274 9.35 -4.74 17.99
CA GLY A 274 10.31 -3.64 18.10
C GLY A 274 11.45 -3.99 19.05
N VAL A 275 12.60 -3.38 18.85
CA VAL A 275 13.71 -3.36 19.81
C VAL A 275 13.50 -2.13 20.68
N PHE A 276 13.35 -2.33 21.97
CA PHE A 276 13.17 -1.27 22.92
C PHE A 276 14.51 -0.67 23.41
N PRO A 277 14.53 0.52 23.99
CA PRO A 277 15.79 1.15 24.43
C PRO A 277 16.63 0.34 25.42
N ASP A 278 16.00 -0.60 26.15
CA ASP A 278 16.68 -1.55 27.04
C ASP A 278 17.30 -2.78 26.32
N GLY A 279 17.26 -2.78 24.99
CA GLY A 279 17.79 -3.88 24.17
C GLY A 279 16.89 -5.12 24.12
N VAL A 280 15.69 -5.06 24.67
CA VAL A 280 14.76 -6.20 24.69
C VAL A 280 13.82 -6.11 23.47
N LEU A 281 13.69 -7.22 22.76
CA LEU A 281 12.67 -7.37 21.73
C LEU A 281 11.29 -7.56 22.39
N ARG A 282 10.34 -6.78 21.96
CA ARG A 282 8.95 -6.92 22.39
C ARG A 282 8.02 -6.99 21.17
N MET A 283 7.03 -7.86 21.28
CA MET A 283 5.98 -8.00 20.30
C MET A 283 4.64 -7.56 20.92
N LEU A 284 3.99 -6.61 20.32
CA LEU A 284 2.64 -6.19 20.68
C LEU A 284 1.64 -6.86 19.73
N VAL A 285 0.67 -7.54 20.29
CA VAL A 285 -0.34 -8.29 19.55
C VAL A 285 -1.70 -7.63 19.77
N PRO A 286 -2.52 -7.48 18.73
CA PRO A 286 -3.86 -6.91 18.84
C PRO A 286 -4.72 -7.66 19.86
N GLY A 287 -5.67 -6.94 20.45
CA GLY A 287 -6.70 -7.49 21.30
C GLY A 287 -8.00 -6.70 21.19
N GLU A 288 -9.04 -7.15 21.81
CA GLU A 288 -10.37 -6.55 21.63
C GLU A 288 -10.46 -5.16 22.29
N THR A 289 -9.94 -5.01 23.48
CA THR A 289 -9.92 -3.74 24.24
C THR A 289 -8.54 -3.36 24.75
N SER A 290 -7.55 -4.20 24.49
CA SER A 290 -6.16 -4.00 24.93
C SER A 290 -5.22 -4.75 23.99
N CYS A 291 -3.92 -4.53 24.12
CA CYS A 291 -2.91 -5.34 23.48
C CYS A 291 -2.38 -6.41 24.45
N ARG A 292 -1.74 -7.42 23.91
CA ARG A 292 -0.89 -8.35 24.67
C ARG A 292 0.57 -8.14 24.27
N ARG A 293 1.49 -8.36 25.17
CA ARG A 293 2.92 -8.19 24.96
C ARG A 293 3.65 -9.48 25.28
N ALA A 294 4.47 -9.93 24.36
CA ALA A 294 5.50 -10.92 24.59
C ALA A 294 6.88 -10.26 24.57
N GLU A 295 7.84 -10.81 25.28
CA GLU A 295 9.22 -10.34 25.35
C GLU A 295 10.18 -11.43 24.93
N SER A 296 11.28 -11.04 24.30
CA SER A 296 12.40 -11.92 24.02
C SER A 296 13.70 -11.28 24.52
N PRO A 297 14.35 -11.88 25.54
CA PRO A 297 15.62 -11.37 26.05
C PRO A 297 16.85 -11.85 25.25
N ASP A 298 16.65 -12.75 24.29
CA ASP A 298 17.69 -13.47 23.56
C ASP A 298 17.62 -13.29 22.04
N ASP A 299 17.37 -12.06 21.63
CA ASP A 299 17.29 -11.67 20.21
C ASP A 299 16.19 -12.38 19.42
N GLY A 300 15.07 -12.70 20.03
CA GLY A 300 13.93 -13.33 19.36
C GLY A 300 14.04 -14.85 19.19
N ARG A 301 14.94 -15.52 19.92
CA ARG A 301 15.06 -16.99 19.91
C ARG A 301 14.00 -17.64 20.80
N THR A 302 13.76 -17.04 21.97
CA THR A 302 12.68 -17.47 22.86
C THR A 302 11.81 -16.29 23.24
N TRP A 303 10.55 -16.57 23.56
CA TRP A 303 9.55 -15.53 23.89
C TRP A 303 8.82 -15.90 25.17
N THR A 304 8.53 -14.88 25.97
CA THR A 304 7.70 -15.04 27.17
C THR A 304 6.24 -15.29 26.78
N GLU A 305 5.48 -15.85 27.72
CA GLU A 305 4.02 -15.90 27.62
C GLU A 305 3.45 -14.48 27.43
N PRO A 306 2.56 -14.26 26.46
CA PRO A 306 1.97 -12.94 26.23
C PRO A 306 1.13 -12.45 27.41
N GLN A 307 1.50 -11.31 27.95
CA GLN A 307 0.79 -10.67 29.06
C GLN A 307 -0.07 -9.50 28.57
N PRO A 308 -1.25 -9.28 29.14
CA PRO A 308 -2.05 -8.09 28.83
C PRO A 308 -1.26 -6.81 29.09
N VAL A 309 -1.40 -5.86 28.19
CA VAL A 309 -0.87 -4.50 28.36
C VAL A 309 -2.03 -3.56 28.63
N ALA A 310 -1.98 -2.88 29.75
CA ALA A 310 -2.95 -1.83 30.03
C ALA A 310 -2.67 -0.62 29.12
N LEU A 311 -3.61 -0.33 28.26
CA LEU A 311 -3.66 0.92 27.53
C LEU A 311 -4.66 1.82 28.26
N ALA A 312 -4.23 3.00 28.68
CA ALA A 312 -5.15 3.99 29.20
C ALA A 312 -5.99 4.53 28.02
N MET A 313 -7.21 4.05 27.90
CA MET A 313 -8.10 4.42 26.81
C MET A 313 -9.04 5.53 27.21
N SER A 314 -8.90 6.68 26.58
CA SER A 314 -9.79 7.83 26.81
C SER A 314 -11.00 7.86 25.84
N VAL A 315 -11.07 6.97 24.86
CA VAL A 315 -12.19 6.94 23.92
C VAL A 315 -13.22 5.89 24.35
N PRO A 316 -14.39 6.28 24.84
CA PRO A 316 -15.45 5.34 25.21
C PRO A 316 -15.86 4.46 24.03
N GLY A 317 -16.06 3.17 24.28
CA GLY A 317 -16.56 2.23 23.29
C GLY A 317 -15.54 1.78 22.24
N LEU A 318 -14.26 2.12 22.40
CA LEU A 318 -13.22 1.64 21.49
C LEU A 318 -13.08 0.13 21.58
N LYS A 319 -13.10 -0.53 20.42
CA LYS A 319 -12.95 -1.97 20.27
C LYS A 319 -11.93 -2.28 19.20
N ARG A 320 -11.34 -3.47 19.28
CA ARG A 320 -10.40 -3.98 18.27
C ARG A 320 -9.20 -3.07 18.05
N VAL A 321 -8.40 -2.97 19.10
CA VAL A 321 -7.17 -2.18 19.08
C VAL A 321 -6.10 -2.87 18.24
N HIS A 322 -5.65 -2.18 17.21
CA HIS A 322 -4.54 -2.62 16.37
C HIS A 322 -3.31 -1.79 16.68
N PRO A 323 -2.29 -2.36 17.36
CA PRO A 323 -1.01 -1.69 17.50
C PRO A 323 -0.38 -1.53 16.12
N GLY A 324 0.15 -0.36 15.86
CA GLY A 324 0.90 -0.01 14.67
C GLY A 324 2.40 0.03 14.93
N PRO A 325 3.16 0.69 14.05
CA PRO A 325 4.60 0.79 14.18
C PRO A 325 5.05 1.37 15.52
N LEU A 326 6.17 0.85 16.01
CA LEU A 326 6.86 1.33 17.19
C LEU A 326 8.01 2.24 16.76
N VAL A 327 8.13 3.40 17.40
CA VAL A 327 9.18 4.38 17.11
C VAL A 327 9.93 4.67 18.40
N ASN A 328 11.23 4.35 18.42
CA ASN A 328 12.11 4.80 19.49
C ASN A 328 12.43 6.27 19.29
N LEU A 329 12.15 7.08 20.29
CA LEU A 329 12.43 8.52 20.28
C LEU A 329 13.82 8.81 20.86
N ALA A 330 14.41 9.92 20.45
CA ALA A 330 15.74 10.33 20.92
C ALA A 330 15.84 10.52 22.43
N ASP A 331 14.72 10.78 23.11
CA ASP A 331 14.66 10.91 24.56
C ASP A 331 14.60 9.57 25.33
N GLY A 332 14.71 8.45 24.61
CA GLY A 332 14.66 7.11 25.19
C GLY A 332 13.25 6.57 25.45
N SER A 333 12.22 7.28 25.09
CA SER A 333 10.84 6.77 25.13
C SER A 333 10.50 6.02 23.83
N VAL A 334 9.41 5.26 23.88
CA VAL A 334 8.86 4.55 22.71
C VAL A 334 7.47 5.09 22.43
N LEU A 335 7.23 5.45 21.19
CA LEU A 335 5.92 5.81 20.69
C LEU A 335 5.33 4.63 19.94
N MET A 336 4.09 4.27 20.25
CA MET A 336 3.29 3.30 19.52
C MET A 336 2.20 4.05 18.77
N PHE A 337 2.18 3.91 17.46
CA PHE A 337 1.01 4.26 16.67
C PHE A 337 0.00 3.13 16.68
N GLY A 338 -1.24 3.44 16.39
CA GLY A 338 -2.26 2.42 16.27
C GLY A 338 -3.60 2.99 15.84
N TYR A 339 -4.56 2.11 15.71
CA TYR A 339 -5.94 2.48 15.46
C TYR A 339 -6.89 1.46 16.06
N GLY A 340 -8.14 1.85 16.18
CA GLY A 340 -9.20 0.98 16.65
C GLY A 340 -10.55 1.40 16.10
N GLY A 341 -11.51 0.48 16.14
CA GLY A 341 -12.91 0.76 15.84
C GLY A 341 -13.67 1.17 17.09
N HIS A 342 -14.65 2.02 16.95
CA HIS A 342 -15.62 2.29 17.99
C HIS A 342 -17.03 2.28 17.43
N ASP A 343 -18.01 1.94 18.27
CA ASP A 343 -19.41 1.92 17.88
C ASP A 343 -19.87 3.35 17.55
N SER A 344 -20.53 3.49 16.41
CA SER A 344 -21.14 4.73 15.98
C SER A 344 -22.65 4.68 16.14
N THR A 345 -23.22 5.74 16.66
CA THR A 345 -24.65 5.96 16.67
C THR A 345 -25.18 6.54 15.35
N VAL A 346 -24.27 6.92 14.44
CA VAL A 346 -24.62 7.50 13.13
C VAL A 346 -24.79 6.39 12.10
N PRO A 347 -26.00 6.10 11.61
CA PRO A 347 -26.23 5.04 10.62
C PRO A 347 -25.46 5.31 9.32
N GLY A 348 -24.84 4.25 8.78
CA GLY A 348 -24.18 4.32 7.48
C GLY A 348 -22.83 5.06 7.47
N SER A 349 -22.29 5.41 8.60
CA SER A 349 -21.07 6.19 8.72
C SER A 349 -19.77 5.38 8.71
N SER A 350 -19.83 4.05 8.80
CA SER A 350 -18.67 3.18 8.75
C SER A 350 -18.56 2.46 7.42
N ILE A 351 -17.36 2.39 6.87
CA ILE A 351 -17.02 1.63 5.66
C ILE A 351 -16.31 0.31 5.96
N PHE A 352 -16.00 0.03 7.21
CA PHE A 352 -15.48 -1.29 7.56
C PHE A 352 -16.60 -2.32 7.57
N THR A 353 -16.31 -3.52 7.06
CA THR A 353 -17.20 -4.70 7.09
C THR A 353 -17.61 -5.14 8.51
N TRP A 354 -17.19 -4.41 9.52
CA TRP A 354 -17.44 -4.70 10.93
C TRP A 354 -18.70 -3.99 11.48
N GLY A 355 -19.57 -3.56 10.59
CA GLY A 355 -20.83 -2.92 10.99
C GLY A 355 -20.71 -1.40 11.16
N SER A 356 -21.34 -0.85 12.17
CA SER A 356 -21.44 0.59 12.42
C SER A 356 -20.24 1.16 13.19
N HIS A 357 -19.03 0.68 12.93
CA HIS A 357 -17.84 1.14 13.65
C HIS A 357 -17.12 2.23 12.87
N HIS A 358 -16.76 3.30 13.56
CA HIS A 358 -15.78 4.27 13.08
C HIS A 358 -14.39 3.87 13.51
N CYS A 359 -13.40 4.27 12.72
CA CYS A 359 -12.00 4.09 13.06
C CYS A 359 -11.38 5.36 13.62
N ARG A 360 -10.45 5.17 14.54
CA ARG A 360 -9.66 6.23 15.15
C ARG A 360 -8.19 5.85 15.15
N ALA A 361 -7.37 6.75 14.64
CA ALA A 361 -5.93 6.66 14.75
C ALA A 361 -5.45 7.32 16.06
N PHE A 362 -4.46 6.73 16.67
CA PHE A 362 -3.91 7.22 17.94
C PHE A 362 -2.41 7.03 18.02
N ALA A 363 -1.79 7.73 18.98
CA ALA A 363 -0.46 7.47 19.45
C ALA A 363 -0.48 7.27 20.97
N SER A 364 0.34 6.37 21.48
CA SER A 364 0.54 6.13 22.91
C SER A 364 2.02 6.01 23.17
N ARG A 365 2.47 6.53 24.33
CA ARG A 365 3.88 6.64 24.66
C ARG A 365 4.22 5.84 25.90
N SER A 366 5.38 5.18 25.85
CA SER A 366 5.98 4.50 27.01
C SER A 366 7.34 5.09 27.34
N THR A 367 7.60 5.29 28.62
CA THR A 367 8.89 5.74 29.18
C THR A 367 9.58 4.68 30.03
N ASP A 368 8.98 3.49 30.12
CA ASP A 368 9.43 2.39 30.99
C ASP A 368 9.71 1.08 30.22
N GLY A 369 10.06 1.21 28.94
CA GLY A 369 10.35 0.07 28.07
C GLY A 369 9.09 -0.70 27.66
N GLY A 370 7.94 -0.04 27.54
CA GLY A 370 6.69 -0.65 27.05
C GLY A 370 5.91 -1.43 28.11
N LYS A 371 6.23 -1.25 29.41
CA LYS A 371 5.48 -1.88 30.51
C LYS A 371 4.17 -1.16 30.74
N THR A 372 4.23 0.17 30.72
CA THR A 372 3.04 1.01 30.78
C THR A 372 3.02 2.00 29.61
N TRP A 373 1.83 2.38 29.20
CA TRP A 373 1.58 3.29 28.10
C TRP A 373 0.71 4.45 28.55
N SER A 374 1.04 5.65 28.10
CA SER A 374 0.25 6.85 28.39
C SER A 374 -1.17 6.75 27.86
N GLU A 375 -2.02 7.67 28.29
CA GLU A 375 -3.28 7.91 27.60
C GLU A 375 -3.04 8.14 26.09
N TRP A 376 -4.03 7.77 25.31
CA TRP A 376 -3.94 7.93 23.87
C TRP A 376 -4.00 9.39 23.48
N ALA A 377 -2.99 9.86 22.80
CA ALA A 377 -3.11 11.06 22.01
C ALA A 377 -3.92 10.72 20.75
N ASN A 378 -5.08 11.31 20.62
CA ASN A 378 -5.86 11.20 19.39
C ASN A 378 -5.13 11.97 18.28
N ILE A 379 -4.73 11.28 17.23
CA ILE A 379 -4.08 11.89 16.06
C ILE A 379 -5.11 12.50 15.12
N ASP A 380 -6.33 12.06 15.22
CA ASP A 380 -7.45 12.53 14.43
C ASP A 380 -8.03 13.80 15.08
N GLY A 381 -7.55 14.96 14.71
CA GLY A 381 -8.06 16.25 15.20
C GLY A 381 -9.52 16.56 14.86
N THR A 382 -10.27 15.58 14.33
CA THR A 382 -11.67 15.74 13.92
C THR A 382 -12.67 15.26 14.98
N LEU A 383 -12.23 14.87 16.17
CA LEU A 383 -13.13 14.48 17.26
C LEU A 383 -13.64 15.68 18.04
N ALA A 384 -14.92 15.65 18.38
CA ALA A 384 -15.48 16.51 19.40
C ALA A 384 -14.87 16.19 20.79
N SER A 385 -14.99 17.09 21.72
CA SER A 385 -14.42 16.96 23.09
C SER A 385 -14.91 15.73 23.86
N ASP A 386 -16.06 15.18 23.48
CA ASP A 386 -16.62 13.95 24.04
C ASP A 386 -16.18 12.68 23.31
N GLY A 387 -15.27 12.81 22.33
CA GLY A 387 -14.78 11.70 21.53
C GLY A 387 -15.72 11.29 20.39
N THR A 388 -16.81 11.99 20.16
CA THR A 388 -17.72 11.70 19.05
C THR A 388 -17.16 12.18 17.71
N PRO A 389 -17.44 11.46 16.60
CA PRO A 389 -17.10 11.93 15.25
C PRO A 389 -17.82 13.24 14.96
N VAL A 390 -17.10 14.20 14.39
CA VAL A 390 -17.69 15.38 13.78
C VAL A 390 -17.97 15.14 12.30
N ASP A 391 -18.85 15.92 11.71
CA ASP A 391 -19.12 15.87 10.28
C ASP A 391 -17.85 16.04 9.47
N GLY A 392 -17.66 15.18 8.46
CA GLY A 392 -16.48 15.19 7.62
C GLY A 392 -15.31 14.36 8.15
N ASN A 393 -15.50 13.61 9.22
CA ASN A 393 -14.53 12.64 9.70
C ASN A 393 -14.19 11.61 8.61
N LEU A 394 -12.90 11.39 8.41
CA LEU A 394 -12.37 10.50 7.37
C LEU A 394 -12.14 9.08 7.84
N ASP A 395 -12.48 8.75 9.07
CA ASP A 395 -12.18 7.46 9.68
C ASP A 395 -10.70 7.09 9.48
N LEU A 396 -9.82 7.77 10.17
CA LEU A 396 -8.38 7.58 10.06
C LEU A 396 -7.95 6.25 10.70
N THR A 397 -7.10 5.52 9.98
CA THR A 397 -6.65 4.18 10.38
C THR A 397 -5.13 4.08 10.31
N GLU A 398 -4.62 3.01 9.81
CA GLU A 398 -3.21 2.64 9.63
C GLU A 398 -2.28 3.86 9.56
N VAL A 399 -1.68 4.19 10.69
CA VAL A 399 -0.78 5.33 10.85
C VAL A 399 0.66 4.85 10.93
N CYS A 400 1.55 5.61 10.32
CA CYS A 400 2.99 5.46 10.46
C CYS A 400 3.63 6.81 10.73
N GLY A 401 4.79 6.82 11.37
CA GLY A 401 5.50 8.06 11.66
C GLY A 401 6.96 7.83 12.01
N VAL A 402 7.70 8.91 12.01
CA VAL A 402 9.12 8.96 12.38
C VAL A 402 9.43 10.24 13.13
N GLU A 403 10.41 10.18 14.01
CA GLU A 403 11.04 11.38 14.56
C GLU A 403 12.02 11.94 13.52
N ILE A 404 11.90 13.22 13.24
CA ILE A 404 12.76 13.92 12.28
C ILE A 404 13.94 14.64 12.97
N GLY A 405 14.82 15.28 12.19
CA GLY A 405 16.09 15.81 12.70
C GLY A 405 15.99 16.87 13.78
N ASP A 406 14.90 17.61 13.88
CA ASP A 406 14.65 18.63 14.90
C ASP A 406 13.85 18.12 16.12
N GLY A 407 13.59 16.81 16.20
CA GLY A 407 12.87 16.18 17.30
C GLY A 407 11.35 16.23 17.15
N ARG A 408 10.81 16.85 16.11
CA ARG A 408 9.38 16.72 15.79
C ARG A 408 9.09 15.31 15.27
N ILE A 409 7.84 14.91 15.35
CA ILE A 409 7.36 13.65 14.82
C ILE A 409 6.40 13.95 13.67
N LEU A 410 6.74 13.43 12.51
CA LEU A 410 5.85 13.38 11.34
C LEU A 410 5.04 12.10 11.40
N ALA A 411 3.73 12.18 11.21
CA ALA A 411 2.86 11.04 11.03
C ALA A 411 2.04 11.17 9.74
N LEU A 412 1.97 10.07 8.99
CA LEU A 412 1.08 9.92 7.86
C LEU A 412 0.02 8.88 8.18
N VAL A 413 -1.22 9.22 7.88
CA VAL A 413 -2.40 8.47 8.29
C VAL A 413 -3.23 8.11 7.07
N ARG A 414 -3.70 6.88 7.03
CA ARG A 414 -4.62 6.42 5.99
C ARG A 414 -6.04 6.80 6.34
N PRO A 415 -6.71 7.62 5.54
CA PRO A 415 -8.16 7.80 5.63
C PRO A 415 -8.87 6.67 4.90
N ILE A 416 -10.06 6.34 5.36
CA ILE A 416 -10.91 5.38 4.69
C ILE A 416 -11.65 6.02 3.51
N TYR A 417 -12.03 7.28 3.64
CA TYR A 417 -12.86 8.01 2.66
C TYR A 417 -12.08 8.90 1.68
N SER A 418 -10.77 8.80 1.64
CA SER A 418 -9.97 9.61 0.72
C SER A 418 -8.82 8.79 0.13
N PRO A 419 -8.49 8.96 -1.15
CA PRO A 419 -7.31 8.34 -1.74
C PRO A 419 -6.00 9.04 -1.36
N TRP A 420 -6.05 10.14 -0.62
CA TRP A 420 -4.88 10.88 -0.16
C TRP A 420 -4.46 10.42 1.23
N MET A 421 -3.16 10.26 1.44
CA MET A 421 -2.62 10.19 2.80
C MET A 421 -2.92 11.49 3.53
N TRP A 422 -3.12 11.41 4.83
CA TRP A 422 -3.30 12.57 5.68
C TRP A 422 -2.06 12.72 6.56
N GLU A 423 -1.75 13.94 6.93
CA GLU A 423 -0.53 14.33 7.62
C GLU A 423 -0.85 15.05 8.91
N THR A 424 -0.08 14.76 9.93
CA THR A 424 -0.10 15.48 11.21
C THR A 424 1.28 15.47 11.85
N TRP A 425 1.52 16.41 12.73
CA TRP A 425 2.79 16.64 13.37
C TRP A 425 2.65 16.73 14.90
N SER A 426 3.68 16.26 15.62
CA SER A 426 3.85 16.48 17.05
C SER A 426 5.19 17.14 17.32
N SER A 427 5.20 18.12 18.21
CA SER A 427 6.42 18.82 18.70
C SER A 427 6.73 18.54 20.17
N ASP A 428 6.01 17.64 20.80
CA ASP A 428 6.10 17.34 22.23
C ASP A 428 6.28 15.84 22.54
N GLY A 429 6.88 15.10 21.58
CA GLY A 429 7.14 13.67 21.72
C GLY A 429 5.88 12.81 21.62
N GLY A 430 4.92 13.21 20.79
CA GLY A 430 3.71 12.44 20.51
C GLY A 430 2.58 12.64 21.53
N ARG A 431 2.67 13.64 22.42
CA ARG A 431 1.62 13.92 23.42
C ARG A 431 0.45 14.69 22.84
N THR A 432 0.75 15.63 21.96
CA THR A 432 -0.27 16.39 21.23
C THR A 432 0.08 16.42 19.74
N TRP A 433 -0.92 16.61 18.90
CA TRP A 433 -0.82 16.56 17.46
C TRP A 433 -1.53 17.73 16.80
N THR A 434 -0.98 18.22 15.70
CA THR A 434 -1.67 19.21 14.88
C THR A 434 -2.94 18.60 14.28
N PRO A 435 -3.95 19.41 13.92
CA PRO A 435 -5.07 18.89 13.14
C PRO A 435 -4.58 18.17 11.88
N CYS A 436 -5.14 17.00 11.61
CA CYS A 436 -4.82 16.28 10.40
C CYS A 436 -5.20 17.10 9.15
N MET A 437 -4.29 17.18 8.22
CA MET A 437 -4.47 17.84 6.94
C MET A 437 -4.26 16.84 5.80
N ARG A 438 -4.78 17.17 4.63
CA ARG A 438 -4.48 16.43 3.42
C ARG A 438 -2.98 16.41 3.20
N GLY A 439 -2.41 15.23 3.14
CA GLY A 439 -0.97 15.02 3.01
C GLY A 439 -0.46 15.22 1.58
N PRO A 440 0.82 15.00 1.38
CA PRO A 440 1.54 15.44 0.18
C PRO A 440 1.26 14.61 -1.07
N PHE A 441 0.75 13.38 -0.93
CA PHE A 441 0.56 12.48 -2.07
C PHE A 441 -0.67 11.59 -1.91
N PRO A 442 -1.24 11.12 -3.02
CA PRO A 442 -2.22 10.06 -2.98
C PRO A 442 -1.56 8.76 -2.52
N GLY A 443 -2.23 8.01 -1.69
CA GLY A 443 -1.73 6.74 -1.19
C GLY A 443 -2.80 5.98 -0.44
N TYR A 444 -2.70 4.67 -0.47
CA TYR A 444 -3.52 3.79 0.33
C TYR A 444 -2.59 3.04 1.26
N ALA A 445 -2.49 3.51 2.46
CA ALA A 445 -1.40 3.24 3.34
C ALA A 445 -1.25 1.81 3.74
N THR A 446 -0.06 1.57 4.09
CA THR A 446 0.36 0.61 5.06
C THR A 446 1.25 1.32 6.06
N SER A 447 1.41 0.73 7.22
CA SER A 447 2.11 1.32 8.34
C SER A 447 3.63 1.28 8.21
N ASN A 448 4.19 1.72 7.07
CA ASN A 448 5.63 1.63 6.84
C ASN A 448 6.25 2.97 6.51
N MET A 449 6.95 3.51 7.49
CA MET A 449 7.77 4.70 7.35
C MET A 449 9.10 4.48 8.08
N ILE A 450 10.18 4.94 7.47
CA ILE A 450 11.51 4.91 8.08
C ILE A 450 12.24 6.21 7.78
N ARG A 451 13.05 6.67 8.73
CA ARG A 451 14.04 7.72 8.52
C ARG A 451 15.42 7.09 8.50
N THR A 452 16.19 7.30 7.43
CA THR A 452 17.54 6.76 7.28
C THR A 452 18.57 7.59 8.03
N ALA A 453 19.78 7.06 8.15
CA ALA A 453 20.90 7.74 8.80
C ALA A 453 21.25 9.08 8.13
N SER A 454 21.03 9.21 6.82
CA SER A 454 21.22 10.49 6.10
C SER A 454 20.09 11.50 6.34
N GLY A 455 19.00 11.10 6.98
CA GLY A 455 17.82 11.93 7.21
C GLY A 455 16.73 11.79 6.17
N ALA A 456 16.90 10.96 5.15
CA ALA A 456 15.84 10.70 4.19
C ALA A 456 14.69 9.93 4.83
N VAL A 457 13.46 10.34 4.54
CA VAL A 457 12.24 9.67 4.99
C VAL A 457 11.63 8.90 3.83
N LEU A 458 11.39 7.61 4.04
CA LEU A 458 10.72 6.74 3.07
C LEU A 458 9.38 6.29 3.63
N VAL A 459 8.36 6.31 2.77
CA VAL A 459 7.02 5.79 3.08
C VAL A 459 6.59 4.83 2.00
N ALA A 460 6.23 3.61 2.39
CA ALA A 460 5.64 2.65 1.48
C ALA A 460 4.13 2.59 1.64
N HIS A 461 3.45 2.46 0.53
CA HIS A 461 2.01 2.20 0.50
C HIS A 461 1.63 1.31 -0.69
N ARG A 462 0.41 0.85 -0.70
CA ARG A 462 -0.17 0.04 -1.78
C ARG A 462 -1.04 0.90 -2.68
N LEU A 463 -1.22 0.44 -3.92
CA LEU A 463 -2.02 1.01 -4.99
C LEU A 463 -1.36 2.24 -5.68
N PRO A 464 -1.21 2.09 -6.98
CA PRO A 464 -1.62 0.94 -7.83
C PRO A 464 -0.82 -0.34 -7.59
N GLY A 465 0.26 -0.30 -6.88
CA GLY A 465 1.13 -1.38 -6.44
C GLY A 465 1.99 -0.91 -5.26
N CYS A 466 3.01 -1.68 -4.92
CA CYS A 466 3.95 -1.35 -3.87
C CYS A 466 4.75 -0.09 -4.27
N THR A 467 4.34 1.04 -3.75
CA THR A 467 4.90 2.36 -4.08
C THR A 467 5.62 2.94 -2.87
N VAL A 468 6.80 3.49 -3.10
CA VAL A 468 7.60 4.21 -2.09
C VAL A 468 7.71 5.67 -2.47
N HIS A 469 7.31 6.55 -1.58
CA HIS A 469 7.60 7.98 -1.65
C HIS A 469 8.80 8.31 -0.78
N THR A 470 9.60 9.27 -1.22
CA THR A 470 10.82 9.69 -0.54
C THR A 470 10.82 11.21 -0.32
N SER A 471 11.16 11.60 0.89
CA SER A 471 11.52 12.97 1.25
C SER A 471 12.98 13.02 1.62
N LEU A 472 13.70 14.03 1.12
CA LEU A 472 15.10 14.28 1.42
C LEU A 472 15.30 15.50 2.35
N ASP A 473 14.21 16.05 2.88
CA ASP A 473 14.15 17.28 3.66
C ASP A 473 13.22 17.16 4.88
N ASP A 474 13.32 16.01 5.58
CA ASP A 474 12.56 15.72 6.80
C ASP A 474 11.02 15.82 6.63
N GLY A 475 10.50 15.43 5.47
CA GLY A 475 9.06 15.38 5.20
C GLY A 475 8.45 16.68 4.68
N LEU A 476 9.26 17.72 4.41
CA LEU A 476 8.73 18.98 3.90
C LEU A 476 8.32 18.89 2.44
N THR A 477 9.09 18.17 1.63
CA THR A 477 8.73 17.88 0.24
C THR A 477 8.88 16.39 -0.08
N TRP A 478 8.10 15.91 -1.03
CA TRP A 478 8.05 14.50 -1.39
C TRP A 478 8.17 14.32 -2.90
N ASP A 479 8.81 13.22 -3.29
CA ASP A 479 8.85 12.82 -4.69
C ASP A 479 7.47 12.35 -5.20
N ARG A 480 7.40 12.01 -6.48
CA ARG A 480 6.16 11.52 -7.11
C ARG A 480 5.82 10.07 -6.77
N GLY A 481 6.67 9.41 -6.01
CA GLY A 481 6.59 7.99 -5.68
C GLY A 481 7.11 7.09 -6.79
N THR A 482 7.82 6.05 -6.37
CA THR A 482 8.33 4.99 -7.24
C THR A 482 7.61 3.70 -6.90
N MET A 483 6.90 3.13 -7.86
CA MET A 483 6.35 1.79 -7.71
C MET A 483 7.48 0.79 -7.86
N ILE A 484 7.79 0.10 -6.78
CA ILE A 484 8.88 -0.88 -6.73
C ILE A 484 8.43 -2.30 -7.05
N ASP A 485 7.13 -2.55 -6.98
CA ASP A 485 6.50 -3.83 -7.29
C ASP A 485 5.05 -3.65 -7.73
N SER A 486 4.57 -4.56 -8.57
CA SER A 486 3.16 -4.70 -8.91
C SER A 486 2.32 -5.34 -7.80
N ALA A 487 2.96 -5.87 -6.75
CA ALA A 487 2.24 -6.42 -5.60
C ALA A 487 1.31 -5.38 -4.99
N ILE A 488 0.12 -5.82 -4.62
CA ILE A 488 -0.79 -5.07 -3.75
C ILE A 488 -0.89 -5.76 -2.40
N TRP A 489 -1.52 -5.13 -1.42
CA TRP A 489 -1.40 -5.57 -0.04
C TRP A 489 0.06 -5.62 0.45
N CYS A 490 0.90 -4.78 -0.13
CA CYS A 490 2.31 -4.65 0.21
C CYS A 490 2.52 -4.07 1.61
N MET A 491 1.83 -4.64 2.57
CA MET A 491 2.07 -4.37 3.98
C MET A 491 3.35 -5.07 4.38
N GLY A 492 4.18 -4.40 5.18
CA GLY A 492 5.46 -4.95 5.52
C GLY A 492 6.23 -4.10 6.50
N GLY A 493 7.53 -4.28 6.57
CA GLY A 493 8.44 -3.55 7.41
C GLY A 493 9.67 -3.08 6.65
N MET A 494 10.20 -1.94 7.05
CA MET A 494 11.44 -1.39 6.54
C MET A 494 12.51 -1.40 7.63
N VAL A 495 13.75 -1.70 7.24
CA VAL A 495 14.91 -1.58 8.10
C VAL A 495 16.12 -1.09 7.31
N GLU A 496 16.85 -0.13 7.83
CA GLU A 496 18.11 0.29 7.25
C GLU A 496 19.21 -0.73 7.57
N VAL A 497 19.70 -1.44 6.56
CA VAL A 497 20.68 -2.52 6.72
C VAL A 497 22.12 -2.04 6.63
N GLN A 498 22.37 -0.97 5.91
CA GLN A 498 23.60 -0.19 5.82
C GLN A 498 23.20 1.27 5.62
N PRO A 499 24.07 2.25 5.85
CA PRO A 499 23.73 3.65 5.60
C PRO A 499 23.11 3.84 4.22
N ASP A 500 21.91 4.39 4.19
CA ASP A 500 21.11 4.65 2.99
C ASP A 500 20.77 3.41 2.13
N LEU A 501 20.91 2.21 2.69
CA LEU A 501 20.42 0.97 2.11
C LEU A 501 19.32 0.39 2.99
N VAL A 502 18.09 0.51 2.53
CA VAL A 502 16.91 0.04 3.22
C VAL A 502 16.47 -1.30 2.64
N LEU A 503 16.23 -2.27 3.49
CA LEU A 503 15.52 -3.49 3.15
C LEU A 503 14.03 -3.27 3.45
N TYR A 504 13.18 -3.43 2.45
CA TYR A 504 11.75 -3.46 2.61
C TYR A 504 11.22 -4.87 2.37
N VAL A 505 10.62 -5.45 3.39
CA VAL A 505 9.97 -6.77 3.34
C VAL A 505 8.47 -6.57 3.35
N TYR A 506 7.77 -7.15 2.40
CA TYR A 506 6.33 -6.96 2.22
C TYR A 506 5.65 -8.22 1.68
N TYR A 507 4.35 -8.27 1.83
CA TYR A 507 3.53 -9.36 1.35
C TYR A 507 3.07 -9.11 -0.09
N ASP A 508 3.30 -10.09 -0.94
CA ASP A 508 2.68 -10.17 -2.25
C ASP A 508 1.44 -11.06 -2.18
N SER A 509 0.27 -10.43 -2.20
CA SER A 509 -1.00 -11.13 -2.17
C SER A 509 -1.26 -11.95 -3.43
N PHE A 510 -0.62 -11.59 -4.53
CA PHE A 510 -0.79 -12.26 -5.81
C PHE A 510 -0.19 -13.66 -5.81
N GLU A 511 1.04 -13.79 -5.34
CA GLU A 511 1.70 -15.10 -5.23
C GLU A 511 1.60 -15.73 -3.84
N SER A 512 0.97 -15.04 -2.86
CA SER A 512 0.95 -15.41 -1.44
C SER A 512 2.34 -15.66 -0.88
N LEU A 513 3.23 -14.74 -1.15
CA LEU A 513 4.63 -14.81 -0.76
C LEU A 513 5.04 -13.57 0.02
N MET A 514 5.97 -13.75 0.93
CA MET A 514 6.77 -12.63 1.41
C MET A 514 7.82 -12.29 0.37
N ARG A 515 7.92 -11.02 0.02
CA ARG A 515 8.95 -10.48 -0.88
C ARG A 515 9.78 -9.45 -0.14
N ALA A 516 10.98 -9.22 -0.64
CA ALA A 516 11.84 -8.16 -0.13
C ALA A 516 12.56 -7.45 -1.28
N GLN A 517 12.84 -6.19 -1.09
CA GLN A 517 13.64 -5.39 -2.02
C GLN A 517 14.60 -4.51 -1.25
N PHE A 518 15.85 -4.47 -1.72
CA PHE A 518 16.80 -3.47 -1.27
C PHE A 518 16.57 -2.16 -2.04
N ILE A 519 16.48 -1.07 -1.30
CA ILE A 519 16.25 0.27 -1.80
C ILE A 519 17.44 1.12 -1.36
N ARG A 520 18.16 1.69 -2.31
CA ARG A 520 19.25 2.63 -2.01
C ARG A 520 18.72 4.06 -2.13
N VAL A 521 18.93 4.82 -1.08
CA VAL A 521 18.67 6.26 -1.08
C VAL A 521 19.86 6.97 -1.71
N THR A 522 19.57 7.94 -2.54
CA THR A 522 20.53 8.80 -3.21
C THR A 522 20.10 10.27 -3.10
N PRO A 523 20.97 11.25 -3.36
CA PRO A 523 20.57 12.66 -3.39
C PRO A 523 19.50 13.01 -4.43
N ARG A 524 19.09 12.06 -5.28
CA ARG A 524 18.09 12.24 -6.33
C ARG A 524 16.85 11.37 -6.14
N GLY A 525 16.66 10.77 -4.96
CA GLY A 525 15.61 9.82 -4.67
C GLY A 525 16.13 8.38 -4.55
N ILE A 526 15.25 7.41 -4.76
CA ILE A 526 15.57 5.99 -4.56
C ILE A 526 15.89 5.27 -5.87
N VAL A 527 16.78 4.26 -5.74
CA VAL A 527 17.12 3.32 -6.82
C VAL A 527 17.17 1.90 -6.25
N PRO A 528 17.11 0.84 -7.09
CA PRO A 528 17.37 -0.52 -6.64
C PRO A 528 18.70 -0.64 -5.91
N GLY A 529 18.73 -1.32 -4.78
CA GLY A 529 19.88 -1.31 -3.84
C GLY A 529 20.83 -2.50 -3.95
N GLY A 530 20.57 -3.49 -4.80
CA GLY A 530 21.46 -4.64 -4.85
C GLY A 530 21.25 -5.58 -5.98
#